data_3f4232f8da780a3ab0484bd625d3f7ad
#
_entry.id   3f4232f8da780a3ab0484bd625d3f7ad
#
_cell.length_a   1.000
_cell.length_b   1.000
_cell.length_c   1.000
_cell.angle_alpha   90.00
_cell.angle_beta   90.00
_cell.angle_gamma   90.00
#
_symmetry.space_group_name_H-M   'P 1'
#
loop_
_entity.id
_entity.type
_entity.pdbx_description
1 polymer ?
#
loop_
_entity_poly.entity_id
_entity_poly.type
_entity_poly.pdbx_seq_one_letter_code
_entity_poly.pdbx_strand_id
1 'polypeptide(L)'
;MFTSRAEYRLSLREDNADLRLTEAGRRLGLVDDVRWDAFSRKRDAIAREQERLKTTWVNPKTVDAANAERVLGKPLEHEYNLAELLRRPDVNYASLMTLPGAGEPISDAQAIEQLEIQSKYQGYIDRQAEEIANSREQEDTPLPGDLDYHTVRGLSIEVQQKLNQHKPETLGQASRIQGITPAAISLLLVHLKRRGSPVREGRKRA
;
A
#
# COMPACT_ATOMS: atom_id res chain seq x y z
N MET A 1 -1.22 19.54 -12.78
CA MET A 1 -1.81 19.05 -11.51
C MET A 1 -0.67 18.95 -10.51
N PHE A 2 -0.76 19.63 -9.36
CA PHE A 2 0.32 19.59 -8.39
C PHE A 2 0.29 18.25 -7.65
N THR A 3 1.40 17.53 -7.66
CA THR A 3 1.56 16.22 -7.01
C THR A 3 1.33 16.26 -5.49
N SER A 4 1.44 17.45 -4.87
CA SER A 4 1.16 17.65 -3.43
C SER A 4 -0.31 17.43 -3.05
N ARG A 5 -1.23 17.42 -4.03
CA ARG A 5 -2.67 17.17 -3.83
C ARG A 5 -3.10 15.77 -4.24
N ALA A 6 -2.19 14.94 -4.74
CA ALA A 6 -2.50 13.57 -5.11
C ALA A 6 -2.47 12.69 -3.85
N GLU A 7 -3.62 12.14 -3.50
CA GLU A 7 -3.73 11.08 -2.50
C GLU A 7 -3.12 9.79 -3.04
N TYR A 8 -2.62 8.95 -2.14
CA TYR A 8 -2.10 7.60 -2.46
C TYR A 8 -0.98 7.56 -3.52
N ARG A 9 -0.07 8.52 -3.50
CA ARG A 9 1.03 8.67 -4.48
C ARG A 9 1.94 7.46 -4.59
N LEU A 10 2.10 6.69 -3.51
CA LEU A 10 2.92 5.47 -3.51
C LEU A 10 2.27 4.34 -4.32
N SER A 11 0.94 4.34 -4.40
CA SER A 11 0.18 3.36 -5.18
C SER A 11 -0.07 3.82 -6.62
N LEU A 12 -0.15 5.15 -6.85
CA LEU A 12 -0.45 5.76 -8.16
C LEU A 12 0.83 6.31 -8.81
N ARG A 13 1.73 5.42 -9.19
CA ARG A 13 2.98 5.77 -9.87
C ARG A 13 2.88 5.52 -11.37
N GLU A 14 3.75 6.20 -12.13
CA GLU A 14 3.89 6.00 -13.57
C GLU A 14 4.42 4.60 -13.88
N ASP A 15 5.46 4.17 -13.16
CA ASP A 15 6.15 2.92 -13.35
C ASP A 15 5.28 1.66 -13.18
N ASN A 16 4.19 1.75 -12.41
CA ASN A 16 3.28 0.64 -12.16
C ASN A 16 1.92 0.78 -12.87
N ALA A 17 1.77 1.73 -13.76
CA ALA A 17 0.49 2.00 -14.43
C ALA A 17 -0.01 0.79 -15.22
N ASP A 18 0.87 0.07 -15.88
CA ASP A 18 0.56 -1.15 -16.62
C ASP A 18 0.05 -2.26 -15.68
N LEU A 19 0.69 -2.48 -14.53
CA LEU A 19 0.29 -3.47 -13.55
C LEU A 19 -1.11 -3.19 -12.95
N ARG A 20 -1.51 -1.91 -12.88
CA ARG A 20 -2.82 -1.51 -12.35
C ARG A 20 -3.94 -1.53 -13.39
N LEU A 21 -3.64 -1.17 -14.64
CA LEU A 21 -4.66 -0.81 -15.63
C LEU A 21 -4.80 -1.81 -16.77
N THR A 22 -3.75 -2.57 -17.12
CA THR A 22 -3.78 -3.42 -18.33
C THR A 22 -4.82 -4.52 -18.25
N GLU A 23 -5.00 -5.15 -17.09
CA GLU A 23 -6.04 -6.19 -16.91
C GLU A 23 -7.45 -5.62 -17.04
N ALA A 24 -7.69 -4.42 -16.50
CA ALA A 24 -8.98 -3.75 -16.66
C ALA A 24 -9.21 -3.35 -18.14
N GLY A 25 -8.18 -2.80 -18.79
CA GLY A 25 -8.22 -2.47 -20.21
C GLY A 25 -8.48 -3.69 -21.10
N ARG A 26 -7.88 -4.84 -20.75
CA ARG A 26 -8.11 -6.11 -21.49
C ARG A 26 -9.57 -6.56 -21.39
N ARG A 27 -10.14 -6.51 -20.19
CA ARG A 27 -11.57 -6.86 -19.99
C ARG A 27 -12.53 -5.95 -20.76
N LEU A 28 -12.12 -4.69 -20.96
CA LEU A 28 -12.90 -3.69 -21.70
C LEU A 28 -12.63 -3.73 -23.23
N GLY A 29 -11.78 -4.64 -23.72
CA GLY A 29 -11.43 -4.74 -25.13
C GLY A 29 -10.50 -3.63 -25.65
N LEU A 30 -9.84 -2.88 -24.75
CA LEU A 30 -8.95 -1.74 -25.09
C LEU A 30 -7.48 -2.16 -25.25
N VAL A 31 -7.13 -3.39 -24.89
CA VAL A 31 -5.77 -3.93 -24.97
C VAL A 31 -5.75 -5.09 -25.94
N ASP A 32 -4.94 -4.96 -26.99
CA ASP A 32 -4.71 -5.98 -28.02
C ASP A 32 -3.88 -7.17 -27.49
N ASP A 33 -3.76 -8.23 -28.28
CA ASP A 33 -3.06 -9.45 -27.89
C ASP A 33 -1.55 -9.21 -27.72
N VAL A 34 -0.94 -8.38 -28.55
CA VAL A 34 0.50 -8.10 -28.49
C VAL A 34 0.86 -7.41 -27.16
N ARG A 35 0.08 -6.40 -26.78
CA ARG A 35 0.26 -5.69 -25.51
C ARG A 35 -0.05 -6.59 -24.32
N TRP A 36 -1.09 -7.41 -24.42
CA TRP A 36 -1.46 -8.36 -23.38
C TRP A 36 -0.35 -9.38 -23.12
N ASP A 37 0.25 -9.94 -24.18
CA ASP A 37 1.35 -10.91 -24.08
C ASP A 37 2.61 -10.28 -23.49
N ALA A 38 2.95 -9.06 -23.89
CA ALA A 38 4.09 -8.33 -23.31
C ALA A 38 3.88 -8.06 -21.82
N PHE A 39 2.70 -7.57 -21.45
CA PHE A 39 2.31 -7.34 -20.06
C PHE A 39 2.35 -8.62 -19.22
N SER A 40 1.77 -9.70 -19.73
CA SER A 40 1.71 -10.99 -19.03
C SER A 40 3.10 -11.55 -18.78
N ARG A 41 4.01 -11.49 -19.74
CA ARG A 41 5.41 -11.91 -19.57
C ARG A 41 6.11 -11.12 -18.49
N LYS A 42 5.98 -9.79 -18.48
CA LYS A 42 6.56 -8.91 -17.46
C LYS A 42 5.99 -9.22 -16.07
N ARG A 43 4.67 -9.26 -15.95
CA ARG A 43 3.97 -9.58 -14.69
C ARG A 43 4.42 -10.93 -14.11
N ASP A 44 4.44 -11.94 -14.94
CA ASP A 44 4.80 -13.30 -14.52
C ASP A 44 6.29 -13.44 -14.21
N ALA A 45 7.16 -12.67 -14.89
CA ALA A 45 8.58 -12.59 -14.55
C ALA A 45 8.78 -11.96 -13.17
N ILE A 46 8.10 -10.84 -12.88
CA ILE A 46 8.14 -10.18 -11.58
C ILE A 46 7.66 -11.14 -10.48
N ALA A 47 6.51 -11.80 -10.67
CA ALA A 47 5.93 -12.70 -9.68
C ALA A 47 6.84 -13.90 -9.36
N ARG A 48 7.38 -14.55 -10.39
CA ARG A 48 8.32 -15.67 -10.21
C ARG A 48 9.60 -15.26 -9.50
N GLU A 49 10.15 -14.11 -9.87
CA GLU A 49 11.38 -13.63 -9.26
C GLU A 49 11.17 -13.16 -7.83
N GLN A 50 10.06 -12.51 -7.52
CA GLN A 50 9.71 -12.18 -6.13
C GLN A 50 9.63 -13.42 -5.25
N GLU A 51 9.00 -14.48 -5.74
CA GLU A 51 8.91 -15.74 -4.99
C GLU A 51 10.27 -16.40 -4.84
N ARG A 52 11.10 -16.41 -5.89
CA ARG A 52 12.47 -16.92 -5.83
C ARG A 52 13.31 -16.18 -4.79
N LEU A 53 13.26 -14.84 -4.79
CA LEU A 53 13.98 -14.00 -3.83
C LEU A 53 13.55 -14.25 -2.37
N LYS A 54 12.27 -14.54 -2.12
CA LYS A 54 11.75 -14.88 -0.79
C LYS A 54 12.19 -16.25 -0.31
N THR A 55 12.32 -17.19 -1.22
CA THR A 55 12.65 -18.59 -0.90
C THR A 55 14.14 -18.89 -0.96
N THR A 56 14.95 -18.00 -1.54
CA THR A 56 16.41 -18.16 -1.60
C THR A 56 17.08 -17.51 -0.39
N TRP A 57 17.76 -18.31 0.40
CA TRP A 57 18.42 -17.91 1.64
C TRP A 57 19.93 -17.89 1.50
N VAL A 58 20.57 -16.89 2.09
CA VAL A 58 22.01 -16.75 2.19
C VAL A 58 22.40 -16.56 3.65
N ASN A 59 23.56 -17.11 4.02
CA ASN A 59 24.04 -17.08 5.39
C ASN A 59 25.57 -16.85 5.42
N PRO A 60 26.18 -16.59 6.60
CA PRO A 60 27.63 -16.34 6.74
C PRO A 60 28.53 -17.51 6.32
N LYS A 61 28.00 -18.73 6.14
CA LYS A 61 28.74 -19.88 5.67
C LYS A 61 28.79 -19.96 4.14
N THR A 62 27.74 -19.49 3.48
CA THR A 62 27.63 -19.51 2.00
C THR A 62 28.16 -18.24 1.36
N VAL A 63 28.09 -17.10 2.06
CA VAL A 63 28.61 -15.81 1.62
C VAL A 63 29.68 -15.34 2.58
N ASP A 64 30.94 -15.33 2.11
CA ASP A 64 32.05 -14.84 2.91
C ASP A 64 31.95 -13.34 3.22
N ALA A 65 32.71 -12.89 4.22
CA ALA A 65 32.68 -11.52 4.71
C ALA A 65 33.04 -10.50 3.60
N ALA A 66 33.96 -10.81 2.71
CA ALA A 66 34.39 -9.89 1.64
C ALA A 66 33.28 -9.69 0.59
N ASN A 67 32.60 -10.76 0.18
CA ASN A 67 31.47 -10.66 -0.73
C ASN A 67 30.28 -9.94 -0.09
N ALA A 68 30.00 -10.23 1.19
CA ALA A 68 28.94 -9.55 1.94
C ALA A 68 29.25 -8.04 2.08
N GLU A 69 30.46 -7.67 2.46
CA GLU A 69 30.86 -6.28 2.63
C GLU A 69 30.81 -5.51 1.30
N ARG A 70 31.25 -6.12 0.20
CA ARG A 70 31.19 -5.54 -1.15
C ARG A 70 29.77 -5.22 -1.59
N VAL A 71 28.78 -6.07 -1.31
CA VAL A 71 27.40 -5.94 -1.79
C VAL A 71 26.49 -5.25 -0.77
N LEU A 72 26.69 -5.54 0.52
CA LEU A 72 25.80 -5.12 1.60
C LEU A 72 26.39 -4.04 2.50
N GLY A 73 27.67 -3.67 2.31
CA GLY A 73 28.40 -2.72 3.14
C GLY A 73 28.82 -3.26 4.51
N LYS A 74 28.43 -4.50 4.85
CA LYS A 74 28.77 -5.16 6.13
C LYS A 74 28.66 -6.67 6.00
N PRO A 75 29.38 -7.42 6.84
CA PRO A 75 29.23 -8.89 6.92
C PRO A 75 27.80 -9.31 7.29
N LEU A 76 27.41 -10.51 6.89
CA LEU A 76 26.16 -11.13 7.34
C LEU A 76 26.30 -11.59 8.79
N GLU A 77 25.37 -11.21 9.64
CA GLU A 77 25.31 -11.62 11.05
C GLU A 77 24.54 -12.93 11.23
N HIS A 78 23.55 -13.14 10.39
CA HIS A 78 22.69 -14.33 10.40
C HIS A 78 22.19 -14.63 8.99
N GLU A 79 21.24 -15.53 8.87
CA GLU A 79 20.60 -15.93 7.64
C GLU A 79 19.56 -14.89 7.21
N TYR A 80 19.54 -14.56 5.92
CA TYR A 80 18.58 -13.64 5.29
C TYR A 80 18.10 -14.23 3.97
N ASN A 81 16.85 -13.98 3.61
CA ASN A 81 16.42 -14.22 2.24
C ASN A 81 16.80 -13.02 1.33
N LEU A 82 16.90 -13.28 0.02
CA LEU A 82 17.33 -12.26 -0.92
C LEU A 82 16.36 -11.08 -1.01
N ALA A 83 15.06 -11.31 -0.77
CA ALA A 83 14.07 -10.24 -0.75
C ALA A 83 14.27 -9.25 0.40
N GLU A 84 14.68 -9.74 1.59
CA GLU A 84 15.04 -8.88 2.73
C GLU A 84 16.29 -8.05 2.44
N LEU A 85 17.28 -8.64 1.79
CA LEU A 85 18.51 -7.93 1.41
C LEU A 85 18.23 -6.86 0.35
N LEU A 86 17.38 -7.13 -0.63
CA LEU A 86 17.01 -6.16 -1.67
C LEU A 86 16.23 -4.94 -1.11
N ARG A 87 15.59 -5.05 0.04
CA ARG A 87 14.93 -3.91 0.72
C ARG A 87 15.90 -2.86 1.24
N ARG A 88 17.19 -3.22 1.41
CA ARG A 88 18.20 -2.26 1.91
C ARG A 88 18.43 -1.15 0.88
N PRO A 89 18.51 0.13 1.29
CA PRO A 89 18.63 1.26 0.36
C PRO A 89 19.82 1.15 -0.59
N ASP A 90 20.95 0.68 -0.10
CA ASP A 90 22.22 0.63 -0.82
C ASP A 90 22.43 -0.63 -1.67
N VAL A 91 21.47 -1.57 -1.63
CA VAL A 91 21.52 -2.84 -2.37
C VAL A 91 20.65 -2.75 -3.61
N ASN A 92 21.21 -2.99 -4.79
CA ASN A 92 20.46 -3.14 -6.03
C ASN A 92 20.43 -4.61 -6.48
N TYR A 93 19.51 -4.94 -7.39
CA TYR A 93 19.33 -6.30 -7.86
C TYR A 93 20.58 -6.86 -8.52
N ALA A 94 21.27 -6.09 -9.36
CA ALA A 94 22.45 -6.54 -10.07
C ALA A 94 23.59 -6.90 -9.10
N SER A 95 23.85 -6.06 -8.08
CA SER A 95 24.85 -6.37 -7.06
C SER A 95 24.46 -7.58 -6.20
N LEU A 96 23.18 -7.70 -5.85
CA LEU A 96 22.66 -8.80 -5.06
C LEU A 96 22.86 -10.16 -5.76
N MET A 97 22.65 -10.21 -7.09
CA MET A 97 22.83 -11.41 -7.89
C MET A 97 24.31 -11.86 -8.04
N THR A 98 25.27 -11.01 -7.62
CA THR A 98 26.69 -11.43 -7.56
C THR A 98 27.03 -12.21 -6.28
N LEU A 99 26.12 -12.32 -5.32
CA LEU A 99 26.39 -13.11 -4.11
C LEU A 99 26.39 -14.60 -4.41
N PRO A 100 27.31 -15.35 -3.80
CA PRO A 100 27.26 -16.82 -3.85
C PRO A 100 25.93 -17.35 -3.34
N GLY A 101 25.27 -18.19 -4.14
CA GLY A 101 23.97 -18.77 -3.79
C GLY A 101 22.76 -17.91 -4.19
N ALA A 102 22.95 -16.73 -4.80
CA ALA A 102 21.84 -15.88 -5.26
C ALA A 102 21.10 -16.45 -6.49
N GLY A 103 21.74 -17.34 -7.26
CA GLY A 103 21.18 -17.92 -8.48
C GLY A 103 21.32 -17.00 -9.69
N GLU A 104 20.72 -17.41 -10.82
CA GLU A 104 20.80 -16.68 -12.08
C GLU A 104 19.87 -15.44 -12.07
N PRO A 105 20.38 -14.27 -12.53
CA PRO A 105 19.55 -13.07 -12.67
C PRO A 105 18.56 -13.19 -13.82
N ILE A 106 17.40 -12.54 -13.70
CA ILE A 106 16.52 -12.33 -14.85
C ILE A 106 17.10 -11.25 -15.77
N SER A 107 16.75 -11.31 -17.08
CA SER A 107 17.28 -10.39 -18.10
C SER A 107 16.33 -9.24 -18.43
N ASP A 108 15.08 -9.27 -18.03
CA ASP A 108 14.08 -8.24 -18.29
C ASP A 108 14.34 -7.00 -17.43
N ALA A 109 14.86 -5.94 -18.03
CA ALA A 109 15.20 -4.70 -17.34
C ALA A 109 13.99 -4.03 -16.69
N GLN A 110 12.80 -4.09 -17.31
CA GLN A 110 11.58 -3.51 -16.75
C GLN A 110 11.08 -4.31 -15.54
N ALA A 111 11.23 -5.63 -15.58
CA ALA A 111 10.91 -6.47 -14.44
C ALA A 111 11.88 -6.23 -13.27
N ILE A 112 13.18 -6.09 -13.54
CA ILE A 112 14.20 -5.77 -12.52
C ILE A 112 13.89 -4.44 -11.85
N GLU A 113 13.63 -3.39 -12.63
CA GLU A 113 13.29 -2.07 -12.11
C GLU A 113 12.07 -2.13 -11.17
N GLN A 114 11.01 -2.84 -11.58
CA GLN A 114 9.82 -3.01 -10.76
C GLN A 114 10.09 -3.81 -9.47
N LEU A 115 10.93 -4.84 -9.54
CA LEU A 115 11.34 -5.61 -8.35
C LEU A 115 12.06 -4.72 -7.34
N GLU A 116 12.99 -3.90 -7.78
CA GLU A 116 13.73 -2.98 -6.91
C GLU A 116 12.81 -1.94 -6.27
N ILE A 117 11.96 -1.28 -7.09
CA ILE A 117 11.02 -0.27 -6.61
C ILE A 117 10.07 -0.89 -5.59
N GLN A 118 9.43 -2.02 -5.93
CA GLN A 118 8.49 -2.68 -5.04
C GLN A 118 9.16 -3.13 -3.73
N SER A 119 10.36 -3.72 -3.80
CA SER A 119 11.09 -4.17 -2.61
C SER A 119 11.43 -3.02 -1.66
N LYS A 120 11.90 -1.88 -2.18
CA LYS A 120 12.29 -0.71 -1.38
C LYS A 120 11.10 0.04 -0.81
N TYR A 121 10.00 0.10 -1.53
CA TYR A 121 8.80 0.81 -1.10
C TYR A 121 7.76 -0.06 -0.39
N GLN A 122 7.99 -1.38 -0.27
CA GLN A 122 7.00 -2.32 0.27
C GLN A 122 6.43 -1.89 1.63
N GLY A 123 7.28 -1.52 2.57
CA GLY A 123 6.81 -1.11 3.90
C GLY A 123 5.95 0.18 3.90
N TYR A 124 6.19 1.08 2.95
CA TYR A 124 5.37 2.28 2.78
C TYR A 124 4.06 1.97 2.05
N ILE A 125 4.10 1.07 1.06
CA ILE A 125 2.92 0.61 0.32
C ILE A 125 1.97 -0.13 1.27
N ASP A 126 2.49 -1.00 2.12
CA ASP A 126 1.70 -1.75 3.11
C ASP A 126 0.99 -0.80 4.09
N ARG A 127 1.72 0.17 4.65
CA ARG A 127 1.12 1.20 5.52
C ARG A 127 0.03 2.00 4.81
N GLN A 128 0.29 2.43 3.57
CA GLN A 128 -0.72 3.16 2.80
C GLN A 128 -1.94 2.30 2.51
N ALA A 129 -1.76 1.00 2.22
CA ALA A 129 -2.87 0.07 2.02
C ALA A 129 -3.71 -0.09 3.30
N GLU A 130 -3.07 -0.16 4.47
CA GLU A 130 -3.75 -0.18 5.77
C GLU A 130 -4.51 1.13 6.02
N GLU A 131 -3.90 2.28 5.74
CA GLU A 131 -4.55 3.58 5.87
C GLU A 131 -5.78 3.70 4.97
N ILE A 132 -5.67 3.23 3.70
CA ILE A 132 -6.80 3.18 2.76
C ILE A 132 -7.92 2.28 3.28
N ALA A 133 -7.57 1.10 3.77
CA ALA A 133 -8.53 0.15 4.31
C ALA A 133 -9.28 0.74 5.53
N ASN A 134 -8.53 1.35 6.45
CA ASN A 134 -9.09 2.00 7.62
C ASN A 134 -9.98 3.20 7.25
N SER A 135 -9.56 4.01 6.26
CA SER A 135 -10.34 5.14 5.76
C SER A 135 -11.67 4.69 5.16
N ARG A 136 -11.65 3.63 4.32
CA ARG A 136 -12.88 3.06 3.75
C ARG A 136 -13.81 2.49 4.81
N GLU A 137 -13.28 1.76 5.78
CA GLU A 137 -14.08 1.22 6.89
C GLU A 137 -14.74 2.36 7.70
N GLN A 138 -14.02 3.46 7.91
CA GLN A 138 -14.56 4.66 8.55
C GLN A 138 -15.62 5.35 7.68
N GLU A 139 -15.40 5.46 6.37
CA GLU A 139 -16.38 6.04 5.43
C GLU A 139 -17.71 5.29 5.43
N ASP A 140 -17.67 3.96 5.52
CA ASP A 140 -18.86 3.11 5.55
C ASP A 140 -19.52 3.00 6.94
N THR A 141 -18.95 3.65 7.97
CA THR A 141 -19.51 3.62 9.33
C THR A 141 -20.89 4.30 9.33
N PRO A 142 -21.97 3.59 9.70
CA PRO A 142 -23.31 4.14 9.67
C PRO A 142 -23.51 5.19 10.77
N LEU A 143 -24.23 6.24 10.42
CA LEU A 143 -24.73 7.26 11.35
C LEU A 143 -26.21 6.96 11.66
N PRO A 144 -26.58 6.80 12.94
CA PRO A 144 -28.00 6.61 13.29
C PRO A 144 -28.86 7.77 12.79
N GLY A 145 -29.98 7.47 12.12
CA GLY A 145 -30.85 8.51 11.57
C GLY A 145 -31.52 9.39 12.63
N ASP A 146 -31.59 8.88 13.88
CA ASP A 146 -32.10 9.59 15.06
C ASP A 146 -31.02 10.40 15.80
N LEU A 147 -29.77 10.42 15.29
CA LEU A 147 -28.68 11.13 15.94
C LEU A 147 -28.93 12.65 15.93
N ASP A 148 -29.07 13.21 17.13
CA ASP A 148 -29.04 14.65 17.34
C ASP A 148 -27.60 15.14 17.49
N TYR A 149 -27.10 15.81 16.47
CA TYR A 149 -25.74 16.31 16.43
C TYR A 149 -25.45 17.42 17.42
N HIS A 150 -26.49 18.05 18.04
CA HIS A 150 -26.30 19.00 19.14
C HIS A 150 -25.73 18.32 20.41
N THR A 151 -25.96 17.03 20.56
CA THR A 151 -25.44 16.23 21.71
C THR A 151 -23.96 15.86 21.57
N VAL A 152 -23.38 16.01 20.38
CA VAL A 152 -21.98 15.66 20.11
C VAL A 152 -21.05 16.78 20.62
N ARG A 153 -20.37 16.52 21.72
CA ARG A 153 -19.45 17.49 22.32
C ARG A 153 -18.28 17.81 21.41
N GLY A 154 -17.94 19.11 21.31
CA GLY A 154 -16.78 19.60 20.57
C GLY A 154 -17.08 19.95 19.10
N LEU A 155 -18.25 19.67 18.56
CA LEU A 155 -18.66 20.16 17.26
C LEU A 155 -19.01 21.65 17.34
N SER A 156 -18.58 22.44 16.35
CA SER A 156 -19.02 23.84 16.22
C SER A 156 -20.52 23.91 15.87
N ILE A 157 -21.16 25.02 16.21
CA ILE A 157 -22.58 25.26 15.95
C ILE A 157 -22.88 25.09 14.45
N GLU A 158 -22.02 25.61 13.59
CA GLU A 158 -22.18 25.50 12.12
C GLU A 158 -22.16 24.03 11.68
N VAL A 159 -21.22 23.23 12.19
CA VAL A 159 -21.11 21.79 11.87
C VAL A 159 -22.35 21.04 12.36
N GLN A 160 -22.82 21.30 13.58
CA GLN A 160 -24.03 20.71 14.12
C GLN A 160 -25.27 21.01 13.25
N GLN A 161 -25.43 22.26 12.84
CA GLN A 161 -26.53 22.69 11.98
C GLN A 161 -26.48 21.97 10.62
N LYS A 162 -25.32 21.93 9.97
CA LYS A 162 -25.16 21.26 8.68
C LYS A 162 -25.44 19.77 8.77
N LEU A 163 -24.94 19.10 9.79
CA LEU A 163 -25.18 17.66 9.99
C LEU A 163 -26.66 17.37 10.29
N ASN A 164 -27.34 18.19 11.11
CA ASN A 164 -28.77 18.05 11.37
C ASN A 164 -29.64 18.35 10.14
N GLN A 165 -29.19 19.27 9.27
CA GLN A 165 -29.87 19.60 8.02
C GLN A 165 -29.74 18.49 6.98
N HIS A 166 -28.52 17.97 6.77
CA HIS A 166 -28.24 16.99 5.72
C HIS A 166 -28.50 15.55 6.13
N LYS A 167 -28.48 15.25 7.45
CA LYS A 167 -28.69 13.92 8.04
C LYS A 167 -27.97 12.81 7.27
N PRO A 168 -26.63 12.87 7.16
CA PRO A 168 -25.87 11.87 6.43
C PRO A 168 -26.05 10.49 7.05
N GLU A 169 -26.13 9.46 6.22
CA GLU A 169 -26.31 8.06 6.63
C GLU A 169 -25.00 7.41 7.05
N THR A 170 -23.84 7.92 6.53
CA THR A 170 -22.52 7.41 6.84
C THR A 170 -21.56 8.54 7.16
N LEU A 171 -20.44 8.20 7.84
CA LEU A 171 -19.36 9.15 8.09
C LEU A 171 -18.74 9.69 6.79
N GLY A 172 -18.65 8.85 5.73
CA GLY A 172 -18.18 9.28 4.43
C GLY A 172 -19.10 10.32 3.80
N GLN A 173 -20.41 10.18 3.91
CA GLN A 173 -21.36 11.23 3.48
C GLN A 173 -21.17 12.51 4.30
N ALA A 174 -21.00 12.39 5.62
CA ALA A 174 -20.75 13.53 6.49
C ALA A 174 -19.47 14.29 6.09
N SER A 175 -18.39 13.57 5.76
CA SER A 175 -17.10 14.19 5.41
C SER A 175 -17.13 14.99 4.10
N ARG A 176 -18.07 14.68 3.20
CA ARG A 176 -18.25 15.38 1.92
C ARG A 176 -19.08 16.63 2.01
N ILE A 177 -19.72 16.90 3.15
CA ILE A 177 -20.49 18.12 3.36
C ILE A 177 -19.53 19.31 3.51
N GLN A 178 -19.74 20.35 2.73
CA GLN A 178 -18.88 21.54 2.73
C GLN A 178 -18.82 22.18 4.13
N GLY A 179 -17.60 22.33 4.65
CA GLY A 179 -17.34 22.91 5.97
C GLY A 179 -17.25 21.89 7.12
N ILE A 180 -17.42 20.60 6.84
CA ILE A 180 -17.10 19.54 7.79
C ILE A 180 -15.60 19.26 7.72
N THR A 181 -14.94 19.33 8.86
CA THR A 181 -13.48 19.11 8.97
C THR A 181 -13.15 17.68 9.40
N PRO A 182 -11.92 17.16 9.12
CA PRO A 182 -11.47 15.87 9.63
C PRO A 182 -11.58 15.76 11.16
N ALA A 183 -11.37 16.88 11.89
CA ALA A 183 -11.54 16.92 13.34
C ALA A 183 -12.99 16.65 13.76
N ALA A 184 -13.98 17.20 13.03
CA ALA A 184 -15.39 16.95 13.29
C ALA A 184 -15.76 15.46 13.06
N ILE A 185 -15.22 14.84 12.02
CA ILE A 185 -15.39 13.40 11.76
C ILE A 185 -14.81 12.55 12.90
N SER A 186 -13.61 12.91 13.39
CA SER A 186 -13.02 12.22 14.55
C SER A 186 -13.88 12.34 15.82
N LEU A 187 -14.50 13.49 16.06
CA LEU A 187 -15.44 13.67 17.18
C LEU A 187 -16.71 12.82 17.04
N LEU A 188 -17.24 12.71 15.82
CA LEU A 188 -18.37 11.81 15.52
C LEU A 188 -18.00 10.35 15.80
N LEU A 189 -16.83 9.88 15.34
CA LEU A 189 -16.34 8.53 15.62
C LEU A 189 -16.25 8.24 17.13
N VAL A 190 -15.66 9.17 17.89
CA VAL A 190 -15.57 9.03 19.35
C VAL A 190 -16.95 8.98 19.99
N HIS A 191 -17.88 9.82 19.53
CA HIS A 191 -19.26 9.83 20.04
C HIS A 191 -19.98 8.51 19.75
N LEU A 192 -19.86 7.96 18.53
CA LEU A 192 -20.46 6.69 18.15
C LEU A 192 -19.91 5.51 18.98
N LYS A 193 -18.59 5.46 19.20
CA LYS A 193 -17.95 4.44 20.06
C LYS A 193 -18.49 4.50 21.49
N ARG A 194 -18.71 5.68 22.04
CA ARG A 194 -19.27 5.85 23.39
C ARG A 194 -20.74 5.45 23.48
N ARG A 195 -21.49 5.59 22.43
CA ARG A 195 -22.91 5.24 22.34
C ARG A 195 -23.17 3.73 22.18
N GLY A 196 -22.11 2.93 21.98
CA GLY A 196 -22.20 1.48 21.80
C GLY A 196 -22.76 1.06 20.42
N SER A 197 -22.81 1.98 19.46
CA SER A 197 -23.04 1.61 18.06
C SER A 197 -21.91 0.71 17.58
N PRO A 198 -22.19 -0.39 16.84
CA PRO A 198 -21.15 -1.30 16.39
C PRO A 198 -20.28 -0.62 15.33
N VAL A 199 -19.28 0.10 15.79
CA VAL A 199 -18.10 0.35 14.98
C VAL A 199 -17.47 -1.03 14.79
N ARG A 200 -17.54 -1.58 13.59
CA ARG A 200 -16.90 -2.85 13.29
C ARG A 200 -15.42 -2.71 13.62
N GLU A 201 -14.99 -3.27 14.75
CA GLU A 201 -13.57 -3.43 15.04
C GLU A 201 -12.99 -4.32 13.95
N GLY A 202 -12.03 -3.75 13.18
CA GLY A 202 -11.31 -4.49 12.17
C GLY A 202 -10.77 -5.78 12.78
N ARG A 203 -11.16 -6.91 12.22
CA ARG A 203 -10.67 -8.24 12.61
C ARG A 203 -9.14 -8.18 12.59
N LYS A 204 -8.51 -8.18 13.76
CA LYS A 204 -7.11 -8.58 13.89
C LYS A 204 -7.01 -9.99 13.32
N ARG A 205 -6.50 -10.10 12.11
CA ARG A 205 -6.10 -11.42 11.57
C ARG A 205 -4.79 -11.79 12.26
N ALA A 206 -4.86 -12.92 12.94
CA ALA A 206 -3.70 -13.66 13.42
C ALA A 206 -2.83 -14.12 12.24
#